data_2f69b270fb3e8c23f18d546c737b7b6f
#
_entry.id   2f69b270fb3e8c23f18d546c737b7b6f
#
_cell.length_a   1.000
_cell.length_b   1.000
_cell.length_c   1.000
_cell.angle_alpha   90.00
_cell.angle_beta   90.00
_cell.angle_gamma   90.00
#
_symmetry.space_group_name_H-M   'P 1'
#
loop_
_entity.id
_entity.type
_entity.pdbx_description
1 polymer ?
#
loop_
_entity_poly.entity_id
_entity_poly.type
_entity_poly.pdbx_seq_one_letter_code
_entity_poly.pdbx_strand_id
1 'polypeptide(L)'
;MKLTNYLKDKISIIIITIISIILITLLDIAFKVPEGLIIVTIVLLLLTLIIALLISYFQKRTFYNTLITNTKNLDKKYLVLETLPKPNTYEEELIYNIMCDINKSMIENVSSYINSTKDFKDYIEIWIHEVKIPISSLILMTHNHKNQVPKEYIEEIKRLDNYIDQILYYVRSNYTSEDFIFKKVKLEKIISSVALKNKDDLLENKIDLIVDIKNTEVYTDTKWLEFILNQIINNSIKYKKDIPNSYIQINAIEDNNQITLFIKDNGIGIPKSDIPNVFKKSFTGTNGRDKIKSTGMGLYIAKKLCTKLGHKIEIESEEKEYTIVKITFGKNKLYHPED
;
A
#
# COMPACT_ATOMS: atom_id res chain seq x y z
N MET A 1 -34.64 -6.45 -4.51
CA MET A 1 -35.67 -6.87 -3.52
C MET A 1 -36.50 -7.97 -4.12
N LYS A 2 -36.65 -9.16 -3.46
CA LYS A 2 -37.48 -10.25 -3.96
C LYS A 2 -38.91 -9.99 -3.55
N LEU A 3 -39.87 -10.26 -4.45
CA LEU A 3 -41.31 -10.10 -4.20
C LEU A 3 -41.79 -10.92 -2.98
N THR A 4 -41.24 -12.13 -2.81
CA THR A 4 -41.58 -13.02 -1.69
C THR A 4 -41.23 -12.40 -0.32
N ASN A 5 -40.12 -11.70 -0.20
CA ASN A 5 -39.74 -11.05 1.06
C ASN A 5 -40.64 -9.83 1.34
N TYR A 6 -40.94 -9.06 0.29
CA TYR A 6 -41.86 -7.92 0.40
C TYR A 6 -43.27 -8.37 0.88
N LEU A 7 -43.80 -9.45 0.32
CA LEU A 7 -45.14 -10.00 0.74
C LEU A 7 -45.12 -10.49 2.18
N LYS A 8 -44.00 -11.08 2.64
CA LYS A 8 -43.83 -11.45 4.05
C LYS A 8 -43.92 -10.25 4.99
N ASP A 9 -43.31 -9.15 4.63
CA ASP A 9 -43.35 -7.92 5.44
C ASP A 9 -44.75 -7.28 5.47
N LYS A 10 -45.58 -7.54 4.44
CA LYS A 10 -46.96 -7.05 4.32
C LYS A 10 -48.04 -8.04 4.80
N ILE A 11 -47.65 -9.16 5.40
CA ILE A 11 -48.57 -10.22 5.82
C ILE A 11 -49.66 -9.71 6.79
N SER A 12 -49.30 -8.79 7.68
CA SER A 12 -50.27 -8.19 8.62
C SER A 12 -51.34 -7.40 7.91
N ILE A 13 -51.01 -6.63 6.88
CA ILE A 13 -51.96 -5.86 6.08
C ILE A 13 -52.89 -6.80 5.31
N ILE A 14 -52.30 -7.86 4.74
CA ILE A 14 -53.07 -8.90 4.01
C ILE A 14 -54.10 -9.59 4.95
N ILE A 15 -53.68 -9.99 6.15
CA ILE A 15 -54.54 -10.63 7.14
C ILE A 15 -55.66 -9.67 7.57
N ILE A 16 -55.37 -8.44 7.89
CA ILE A 16 -56.36 -7.41 8.28
C ILE A 16 -57.38 -7.23 7.17
N THR A 17 -56.95 -7.14 5.91
CA THR A 17 -57.88 -6.99 4.77
C THR A 17 -58.76 -8.22 4.57
N ILE A 18 -58.24 -9.43 4.75
CA ILE A 18 -59.02 -10.67 4.67
C ILE A 18 -60.08 -10.69 5.78
N ILE A 19 -59.71 -10.34 7.03
CA ILE A 19 -60.66 -10.24 8.14
C ILE A 19 -61.75 -9.21 7.84
N SER A 20 -61.37 -8.06 7.29
CA SER A 20 -62.30 -6.99 6.93
C SER A 20 -63.28 -7.43 5.84
N ILE A 21 -62.82 -8.19 4.84
CA ILE A 21 -63.67 -8.77 3.80
C ILE A 21 -64.68 -9.75 4.41
N ILE A 22 -64.23 -10.63 5.33
CA ILE A 22 -65.10 -11.57 6.01
C ILE A 22 -66.17 -10.84 6.82
N LEU A 23 -65.82 -9.81 7.52
CA LEU A 23 -66.73 -9.03 8.37
C LEU A 23 -67.79 -8.28 7.55
N ILE A 24 -67.35 -7.66 6.43
CA ILE A 24 -68.24 -6.97 5.50
C ILE A 24 -69.22 -7.98 4.86
N THR A 25 -68.75 -9.16 4.42
CA THR A 25 -69.62 -10.16 3.83
C THR A 25 -70.66 -10.72 4.82
N LEU A 26 -70.28 -10.85 6.09
CA LEU A 26 -71.24 -11.25 7.15
C LEU A 26 -72.31 -10.18 7.37
N LEU A 27 -71.97 -8.91 7.34
CA LEU A 27 -72.91 -7.79 7.43
C LEU A 27 -73.84 -7.75 6.21
N ASP A 28 -73.30 -7.90 4.99
CA ASP A 28 -74.09 -7.89 3.76
C ASP A 28 -75.13 -9.01 3.76
N ILE A 29 -74.78 -10.19 4.24
CA ILE A 29 -75.71 -11.33 4.40
C ILE A 29 -76.78 -11.00 5.46
N ALA A 30 -76.40 -10.43 6.58
CA ALA A 30 -77.35 -10.06 7.65
C ALA A 30 -78.36 -9.01 7.19
N PHE A 31 -78.00 -8.08 6.33
CA PHE A 31 -78.85 -7.06 5.75
C PHE A 31 -79.56 -7.53 4.46
N LYS A 32 -79.40 -8.80 4.07
CA LYS A 32 -80.02 -9.37 2.88
C LYS A 32 -79.68 -8.63 1.58
N VAL A 33 -78.51 -8.22 1.44
CA VAL A 33 -77.96 -7.55 0.22
C VAL A 33 -78.03 -8.56 -0.95
N PRO A 34 -78.37 -8.15 -2.18
CA PRO A 34 -78.37 -9.03 -3.35
C PRO A 34 -76.97 -9.65 -3.59
N GLU A 35 -76.94 -10.97 -3.90
CA GLU A 35 -75.67 -11.72 -4.07
C GLU A 35 -74.70 -11.08 -5.07
N GLY A 36 -75.23 -10.52 -6.16
CA GLY A 36 -74.39 -9.80 -7.15
C GLY A 36 -73.64 -8.60 -6.59
N LEU A 37 -74.23 -7.86 -5.66
CA LEU A 37 -73.57 -6.74 -4.96
C LEU A 37 -72.51 -7.23 -4.01
N ILE A 38 -72.72 -8.34 -3.29
CA ILE A 38 -71.71 -8.92 -2.40
C ILE A 38 -70.46 -9.33 -3.18
N ILE A 39 -70.63 -9.93 -4.35
CA ILE A 39 -69.51 -10.31 -5.22
C ILE A 39 -68.74 -9.06 -5.70
N VAL A 40 -69.44 -8.03 -6.10
CA VAL A 40 -68.80 -6.77 -6.55
C VAL A 40 -68.00 -6.13 -5.43
N THR A 41 -68.51 -6.08 -4.19
CA THR A 41 -67.78 -5.48 -3.04
C THR A 41 -66.51 -6.28 -2.72
N ILE A 42 -66.57 -7.61 -2.72
CA ILE A 42 -65.39 -8.46 -2.50
C ILE A 42 -64.33 -8.25 -3.58
N VAL A 43 -64.75 -8.26 -4.85
CA VAL A 43 -63.81 -8.04 -5.98
C VAL A 43 -63.16 -6.67 -5.92
N LEU A 44 -63.93 -5.63 -5.58
CA LEU A 44 -63.39 -4.25 -5.46
C LEU A 44 -62.39 -4.12 -4.31
N LEU A 45 -62.64 -4.75 -3.15
CA LEU A 45 -61.72 -4.77 -2.01
C LEU A 45 -60.43 -5.53 -2.32
N LEU A 46 -60.51 -6.66 -3.01
CA LEU A 46 -59.33 -7.42 -3.45
C LEU A 46 -58.50 -6.63 -4.48
N LEU A 47 -59.16 -5.99 -5.43
CA LEU A 47 -58.50 -5.19 -6.44
C LEU A 47 -57.79 -3.98 -5.86
N THR A 48 -58.38 -3.27 -4.91
CA THR A 48 -57.73 -2.17 -4.19
C THR A 48 -56.51 -2.62 -3.40
N LEU A 49 -56.59 -3.79 -2.71
CA LEU A 49 -55.43 -4.37 -2.03
C LEU A 49 -54.29 -4.68 -2.98
N ILE A 50 -54.56 -5.31 -4.12
CA ILE A 50 -53.57 -5.69 -5.11
C ILE A 50 -52.89 -4.43 -5.67
N ILE A 51 -53.67 -3.41 -6.05
CA ILE A 51 -53.14 -2.15 -6.56
C ILE A 51 -52.22 -1.45 -5.51
N ALA A 52 -52.67 -1.37 -4.26
CA ALA A 52 -51.89 -0.75 -3.17
C ALA A 52 -50.55 -1.48 -2.92
N LEU A 53 -50.57 -2.83 -2.94
CA LEU A 53 -49.34 -3.63 -2.79
C LEU A 53 -48.40 -3.46 -3.98
N LEU A 54 -48.95 -3.42 -5.20
CA LEU A 54 -48.10 -3.18 -6.41
C LEU A 54 -47.45 -1.81 -6.41
N ILE A 55 -48.20 -0.75 -6.14
CA ILE A 55 -47.66 0.61 -6.07
C ILE A 55 -46.54 0.68 -5.02
N SER A 56 -46.80 0.19 -3.82
CA SER A 56 -45.80 0.20 -2.73
C SER A 56 -44.57 -0.67 -3.07
N TYR A 57 -44.74 -1.78 -3.76
CA TYR A 57 -43.65 -2.63 -4.21
C TYR A 57 -42.73 -1.92 -5.23
N PHE A 58 -43.32 -1.32 -6.25
CA PHE A 58 -42.55 -0.63 -7.30
C PHE A 58 -41.82 0.61 -6.77
N GLN A 59 -42.46 1.35 -5.87
CA GLN A 59 -41.82 2.49 -5.21
C GLN A 59 -40.55 2.08 -4.47
N LYS A 60 -40.63 1.09 -3.59
CA LYS A 60 -39.49 0.63 -2.78
C LYS A 60 -38.43 -0.13 -3.59
N ARG A 61 -38.86 -0.84 -4.64
CA ARG A 61 -37.96 -1.71 -5.43
C ARG A 61 -36.77 -0.96 -6.01
N THR A 62 -37.00 0.23 -6.54
CA THR A 62 -35.98 1.03 -7.24
C THR A 62 -34.87 1.44 -6.27
N PHE A 63 -35.20 2.03 -5.13
CA PHE A 63 -34.25 2.47 -4.12
C PHE A 63 -33.41 1.32 -3.58
N TYR A 64 -34.07 0.27 -3.06
CA TYR A 64 -33.36 -0.84 -2.46
C TYR A 64 -32.55 -1.69 -3.45
N ASN A 65 -33.02 -1.86 -4.70
CA ASN A 65 -32.23 -2.57 -5.70
C ASN A 65 -30.99 -1.78 -6.10
N THR A 66 -31.09 -0.46 -6.30
CA THR A 66 -29.95 0.39 -6.61
C THR A 66 -28.94 0.36 -5.45
N LEU A 67 -29.41 0.48 -4.20
CA LEU A 67 -28.56 0.38 -3.03
C LEU A 67 -27.78 -0.95 -2.99
N ILE A 68 -28.48 -2.10 -3.14
CA ILE A 68 -27.85 -3.42 -3.08
C ILE A 68 -26.87 -3.64 -4.25
N THR A 69 -27.27 -3.25 -5.47
CA THR A 69 -26.47 -3.49 -6.66
C THR A 69 -25.21 -2.62 -6.65
N ASN A 70 -25.33 -1.34 -6.32
CA ASN A 70 -24.21 -0.41 -6.29
C ASN A 70 -23.25 -0.73 -5.15
N THR A 71 -23.76 -1.13 -3.96
CA THR A 71 -22.90 -1.58 -2.86
C THR A 71 -22.07 -2.84 -3.24
N LYS A 72 -22.59 -3.71 -4.12
CA LYS A 72 -21.85 -4.90 -4.57
C LYS A 72 -20.83 -4.59 -5.66
N ASN A 73 -21.18 -3.70 -6.60
CA ASN A 73 -20.43 -3.46 -7.83
C ASN A 73 -19.39 -2.35 -7.70
N LEU A 74 -19.57 -1.42 -6.76
CA LEU A 74 -18.60 -0.35 -6.54
C LEU A 74 -17.36 -0.86 -5.82
N ASP A 75 -16.19 -0.58 -6.36
CA ASP A 75 -14.91 -0.81 -5.68
C ASP A 75 -14.81 0.01 -4.39
N LYS A 76 -15.21 1.28 -4.48
CA LYS A 76 -15.26 2.22 -3.36
C LYS A 76 -16.69 2.32 -2.83
N LYS A 77 -17.03 1.49 -1.87
CA LYS A 77 -18.42 1.34 -1.35
C LYS A 77 -18.98 2.60 -0.69
N TYR A 78 -18.13 3.48 -0.19
CA TYR A 78 -18.57 4.76 0.41
C TYR A 78 -19.19 5.72 -0.61
N LEU A 79 -18.92 5.52 -1.92
CA LEU A 79 -19.54 6.31 -2.99
C LEU A 79 -20.99 5.88 -3.30
N VAL A 80 -21.52 4.86 -2.63
CA VAL A 80 -22.89 4.37 -2.88
C VAL A 80 -23.93 5.48 -2.70
N LEU A 81 -23.73 6.38 -1.76
CA LEU A 81 -24.63 7.50 -1.49
C LEU A 81 -24.79 8.45 -2.68
N GLU A 82 -23.73 8.69 -3.44
CA GLU A 82 -23.75 9.56 -4.61
C GLU A 82 -24.53 8.95 -5.80
N THR A 83 -24.73 7.63 -5.74
CA THR A 83 -25.40 6.86 -6.80
C THR A 83 -26.84 6.51 -6.48
N LEU A 84 -27.33 6.85 -5.29
CA LEU A 84 -28.70 6.56 -4.88
C LEU A 84 -29.69 7.54 -5.52
N PRO A 85 -30.86 7.05 -5.95
CA PRO A 85 -31.96 7.93 -6.36
C PRO A 85 -32.48 8.73 -5.15
N LYS A 86 -33.12 9.86 -5.42
CA LYS A 86 -33.79 10.64 -4.36
C LYS A 86 -34.81 9.77 -3.62
N PRO A 87 -34.84 9.81 -2.27
CA PRO A 87 -35.82 9.09 -1.49
C PRO A 87 -37.25 9.55 -1.85
N ASN A 88 -38.17 8.61 -1.98
CA ASN A 88 -39.57 8.87 -2.26
C ASN A 88 -40.49 8.64 -1.04
N THR A 89 -40.01 7.94 -0.04
CA THR A 89 -40.74 7.61 1.18
C THR A 89 -39.96 8.08 2.40
N TYR A 90 -40.68 8.36 3.51
CA TYR A 90 -40.05 8.74 4.78
C TYR A 90 -39.03 7.71 5.28
N GLU A 91 -39.31 6.42 5.07
CA GLU A 91 -38.42 5.31 5.46
C GLU A 91 -37.10 5.35 4.66
N GLU A 92 -37.18 5.63 3.34
CA GLU A 92 -35.99 5.80 2.50
C GLU A 92 -35.19 7.04 2.87
N GLU A 93 -35.87 8.15 3.20
CA GLU A 93 -35.24 9.39 3.64
C GLU A 93 -34.51 9.20 4.97
N LEU A 94 -35.12 8.49 5.93
CA LEU A 94 -34.50 8.18 7.20
C LEU A 94 -33.22 7.36 7.01
N ILE A 95 -33.27 6.31 6.19
CA ILE A 95 -32.12 5.46 5.88
C ILE A 95 -31.02 6.29 5.18
N TYR A 96 -31.41 7.10 4.20
CA TYR A 96 -30.48 7.96 3.47
C TYR A 96 -29.76 8.95 4.40
N ASN A 97 -30.50 9.62 5.31
CA ASN A 97 -29.94 10.58 6.26
C ASN A 97 -28.99 9.88 7.26
N ILE A 98 -29.36 8.72 7.81
CA ILE A 98 -28.48 7.94 8.68
C ILE A 98 -27.19 7.54 7.95
N MET A 99 -27.29 7.10 6.71
CA MET A 99 -26.10 6.75 5.90
C MET A 99 -25.24 7.98 5.62
N CYS A 100 -25.82 9.15 5.37
CA CYS A 100 -25.09 10.42 5.22
C CYS A 100 -24.32 10.78 6.48
N ASP A 101 -24.92 10.67 7.65
CA ASP A 101 -24.28 10.98 8.93
C ASP A 101 -23.12 10.01 9.22
N ILE A 102 -23.32 8.73 8.97
CA ILE A 102 -22.26 7.72 9.10
C ILE A 102 -21.10 8.04 8.15
N ASN A 103 -21.40 8.34 6.88
CA ASN A 103 -20.39 8.64 5.87
C ASN A 103 -19.61 9.92 6.23
N LYS A 104 -20.31 10.96 6.68
CA LYS A 104 -19.70 12.21 7.15
C LYS A 104 -18.73 11.95 8.30
N SER A 105 -19.18 11.24 9.34
CA SER A 105 -18.33 10.88 10.48
C SER A 105 -17.12 10.05 10.07
N MET A 106 -17.29 9.12 9.11
CA MET A 106 -16.19 8.33 8.58
C MET A 106 -15.18 9.18 7.81
N ILE A 107 -15.63 10.12 6.97
CA ILE A 107 -14.76 11.05 6.23
C ILE A 107 -13.99 11.94 7.21
N GLU A 108 -14.63 12.49 8.24
CA GLU A 108 -13.99 13.32 9.27
C GLU A 108 -12.89 12.53 10.02
N ASN A 109 -13.18 11.29 10.43
CA ASN A 109 -12.20 10.42 11.07
C ASN A 109 -11.02 10.09 10.15
N VAL A 110 -11.28 9.70 8.90
CA VAL A 110 -10.22 9.40 7.91
C VAL A 110 -9.35 10.64 7.66
N SER A 111 -9.96 11.81 7.49
CA SER A 111 -9.23 13.07 7.31
C SER A 111 -8.36 13.41 8.52
N SER A 112 -8.87 13.20 9.73
CA SER A 112 -8.10 13.38 10.98
C SER A 112 -6.89 12.44 11.03
N TYR A 113 -7.07 11.16 10.67
CA TYR A 113 -5.95 10.20 10.57
C TYR A 113 -4.92 10.59 9.52
N ILE A 114 -5.35 11.05 8.35
CA ILE A 114 -4.44 11.50 7.29
C ILE A 114 -3.63 12.70 7.78
N ASN A 115 -4.28 13.70 8.37
CA ASN A 115 -3.61 14.90 8.89
C ASN A 115 -2.62 14.56 10.02
N SER A 116 -3.05 13.78 11.01
CA SER A 116 -2.16 13.35 12.11
C SER A 116 -0.95 12.55 11.59
N THR A 117 -1.15 11.73 10.58
CA THR A 117 -0.07 10.95 9.97
C THR A 117 0.90 11.85 9.20
N LYS A 118 0.38 12.89 8.53
CA LYS A 118 1.21 13.89 7.84
C LYS A 118 2.01 14.71 8.85
N ASP A 119 1.38 15.20 9.89
CA ASP A 119 2.04 15.98 10.96
C ASP A 119 3.16 15.16 11.61
N PHE A 120 2.90 13.87 11.88
CA PHE A 120 3.93 12.97 12.40
C PHE A 120 5.11 12.79 11.43
N LYS A 121 4.84 12.64 10.14
CA LYS A 121 5.90 12.58 9.10
C LYS A 121 6.75 13.84 9.13
N ASP A 122 6.11 15.01 9.06
CA ASP A 122 6.78 16.30 9.01
C ASP A 122 7.63 16.52 10.27
N TYR A 123 7.10 16.18 11.44
CA TYR A 123 7.84 16.20 12.70
C TYR A 123 9.08 15.31 12.66
N ILE A 124 8.96 14.06 12.20
CA ILE A 124 10.11 13.15 12.12
C ILE A 124 11.15 13.64 11.11
N GLU A 125 10.74 14.23 9.98
CA GLU A 125 11.70 14.79 9.01
C GLU A 125 12.49 15.95 9.60
N ILE A 126 11.83 16.87 10.30
CA ILE A 126 12.50 17.98 11.00
C ILE A 126 13.45 17.43 12.07
N TRP A 127 12.98 16.50 12.89
CA TRP A 127 13.80 15.90 13.95
C TRP A 127 15.06 15.21 13.39
N ILE A 128 14.93 14.46 12.30
CA ILE A 128 16.06 13.82 11.62
C ILE A 128 17.03 14.86 11.13
N HIS A 129 16.56 15.98 10.58
CA HIS A 129 17.44 17.06 10.11
C HIS A 129 18.24 17.67 11.26
N GLU A 130 17.58 17.95 12.39
CA GLU A 130 18.22 18.48 13.60
C GLU A 130 19.25 17.52 14.20
N VAL A 131 19.00 16.20 14.19
CA VAL A 131 19.94 15.19 14.68
C VAL A 131 21.13 14.99 13.70
N LYS A 132 20.92 15.18 12.39
CA LYS A 132 21.99 15.09 11.40
C LYS A 132 23.08 16.15 11.57
N ILE A 133 22.70 17.34 12.03
CA ILE A 133 23.66 18.45 12.23
C ILE A 133 24.75 18.07 13.22
N PRO A 134 24.48 17.69 14.49
CA PRO A 134 25.50 17.30 15.44
C PRO A 134 26.28 16.05 15.01
N ILE A 135 25.64 15.08 14.34
CA ILE A 135 26.35 13.90 13.81
C ILE A 135 27.35 14.29 12.73
N SER A 136 26.96 15.14 11.77
CA SER A 136 27.87 15.65 10.75
C SER A 136 29.05 16.42 11.38
N SER A 137 28.79 17.18 12.46
CA SER A 137 29.83 17.86 13.22
C SER A 137 30.79 16.85 13.88
N LEU A 138 30.28 15.79 14.49
CA LEU A 138 31.08 14.69 15.07
C LEU A 138 31.92 13.99 14.01
N ILE A 139 31.34 13.68 12.84
CA ILE A 139 32.09 13.10 11.69
C ILE A 139 33.24 14.00 11.28
N LEU A 140 33.03 15.32 11.16
CA LEU A 140 34.04 16.26 10.80
C LEU A 140 35.16 16.37 11.86
N MET A 141 34.77 16.40 13.16
CA MET A 141 35.71 16.40 14.28
C MET A 141 36.59 15.16 14.27
N THR A 142 35.97 13.96 14.10
CA THR A 142 36.75 12.71 14.05
C THR A 142 37.66 12.63 12.83
N HIS A 143 37.24 13.20 11.68
CA HIS A 143 38.07 13.24 10.49
C HIS A 143 39.31 14.15 10.71
N ASN A 144 39.13 15.31 11.34
CA ASN A 144 40.23 16.26 11.63
C ASN A 144 41.20 15.71 12.70
N HIS A 145 40.73 14.83 13.59
CA HIS A 145 41.51 14.23 14.67
C HIS A 145 41.67 12.71 14.53
N LYS A 146 41.74 12.19 13.30
CA LYS A 146 41.73 10.78 12.96
C LYS A 146 42.72 9.91 13.75
N ASN A 147 43.87 10.47 14.09
CA ASN A 147 44.95 9.79 14.85
C ASN A 147 44.78 9.83 16.39
N GLN A 148 43.82 10.61 16.89
CA GLN A 148 43.54 10.77 18.33
C GLN A 148 42.26 10.12 18.79
N VAL A 149 41.37 9.75 17.86
CA VAL A 149 40.08 9.14 18.18
C VAL A 149 40.16 7.66 17.88
N PRO A 150 39.79 6.79 18.85
CA PRO A 150 39.73 5.34 18.63
C PRO A 150 38.78 4.99 17.45
N LYS A 151 39.16 3.98 16.67
CA LYS A 151 38.39 3.56 15.48
C LYS A 151 36.96 3.19 15.80
N GLU A 152 36.76 2.55 16.96
CA GLU A 152 35.44 2.11 17.41
C GLU A 152 34.44 3.29 17.51
N TYR A 153 34.90 4.48 17.96
CA TYR A 153 34.04 5.68 18.02
C TYR A 153 33.67 6.18 16.62
N ILE A 154 34.60 6.15 15.68
CA ILE A 154 34.36 6.55 14.30
C ILE A 154 33.33 5.63 13.65
N GLU A 155 33.45 4.34 13.85
CA GLU A 155 32.51 3.32 13.34
C GLU A 155 31.11 3.50 13.92
N GLU A 156 30.97 3.74 15.24
CA GLU A 156 29.66 3.95 15.87
C GLU A 156 29.00 5.27 15.40
N ILE A 157 29.76 6.34 15.16
CA ILE A 157 29.22 7.59 14.59
C ILE A 157 28.72 7.37 13.16
N LYS A 158 29.50 6.71 12.31
CA LYS A 158 29.06 6.34 10.95
C LYS A 158 27.79 5.46 10.98
N ARG A 159 27.71 4.58 11.95
CA ARG A 159 26.56 3.71 12.14
C ARG A 159 25.30 4.49 12.55
N LEU A 160 25.45 5.48 13.44
CA LEU A 160 24.34 6.39 13.79
C LEU A 160 23.85 7.17 12.57
N ASP A 161 24.74 7.72 11.74
CA ASP A 161 24.38 8.41 10.50
C ASP A 161 23.59 7.49 9.55
N ASN A 162 24.05 6.27 9.36
CA ASN A 162 23.34 5.28 8.55
C ASN A 162 21.95 4.94 9.10
N TYR A 163 21.77 4.86 10.42
CA TYR A 163 20.47 4.60 11.03
C TYR A 163 19.49 5.74 10.81
N ILE A 164 19.97 6.98 10.91
CA ILE A 164 19.17 8.17 10.66
C ILE A 164 18.73 8.23 9.20
N ASP A 165 19.64 7.94 8.26
CA ASP A 165 19.28 7.82 6.84
C ASP A 165 18.21 6.74 6.64
N GLN A 166 18.35 5.56 7.26
CA GLN A 166 17.33 4.50 7.15
C GLN A 166 15.96 4.96 7.67
N ILE A 167 15.90 5.65 8.82
CA ILE A 167 14.65 6.17 9.37
C ILE A 167 14.02 7.19 8.41
N LEU A 168 14.81 8.14 7.88
CA LEU A 168 14.34 9.13 6.93
C LEU A 168 13.70 8.48 5.69
N TYR A 169 14.43 7.55 5.07
CA TYR A 169 13.93 6.87 3.88
C TYR A 169 12.75 5.94 4.19
N TYR A 170 12.71 5.32 5.38
CA TYR A 170 11.56 4.54 5.82
C TYR A 170 10.30 5.41 5.99
N VAL A 171 10.42 6.56 6.66
CA VAL A 171 9.32 7.50 6.84
C VAL A 171 8.83 7.98 5.47
N ARG A 172 9.71 8.48 4.63
CA ARG A 172 9.36 8.93 3.27
C ARG A 172 8.74 7.79 2.44
N SER A 173 9.25 6.57 2.53
CA SER A 173 8.71 5.43 1.79
C SER A 173 7.30 5.03 2.19
N ASN A 174 6.80 5.43 3.37
CA ASN A 174 5.45 5.12 3.81
C ASN A 174 4.39 6.07 3.22
N TYR A 175 4.73 7.35 3.04
CA TYR A 175 3.73 8.42 2.96
C TYR A 175 3.61 9.10 1.59
N THR A 176 4.50 8.87 0.62
CA THR A 176 4.44 9.63 -0.64
C THR A 176 4.59 8.79 -1.89
N SER A 177 3.58 8.85 -2.75
CA SER A 177 3.71 8.71 -4.20
C SER A 177 4.09 10.04 -4.86
N GLU A 178 3.89 11.17 -4.17
CA GLU A 178 4.04 12.53 -4.72
C GLU A 178 5.48 13.09 -4.71
N ASP A 179 6.41 12.48 -3.95
CA ASP A 179 7.79 12.99 -3.81
C ASP A 179 8.79 12.41 -4.82
N PHE A 180 8.36 11.56 -5.77
CA PHE A 180 9.27 10.95 -6.75
C PHE A 180 9.46 11.85 -7.97
N ILE A 181 10.71 12.22 -8.27
CA ILE A 181 11.08 12.98 -9.47
C ILE A 181 11.67 12.00 -10.49
N PHE A 182 10.80 11.42 -11.31
CA PHE A 182 11.23 10.51 -12.36
C PHE A 182 11.93 11.27 -13.50
N LYS A 183 13.10 10.79 -13.86
CA LYS A 183 13.86 11.29 -15.01
C LYS A 183 14.71 10.19 -15.64
N LYS A 184 15.09 10.40 -16.88
CA LYS A 184 16.04 9.54 -17.58
C LYS A 184 17.45 9.80 -17.06
N VAL A 185 18.10 8.79 -16.49
CA VAL A 185 19.38 8.93 -15.80
C VAL A 185 20.34 7.83 -16.27
N LYS A 186 21.61 8.19 -16.44
CA LYS A 186 22.67 7.23 -16.71
C LYS A 186 23.03 6.47 -15.45
N LEU A 187 22.90 5.15 -15.45
CA LEU A 187 23.24 4.26 -14.33
C LEU A 187 24.68 4.47 -13.85
N GLU A 188 25.59 4.70 -14.78
CA GLU A 188 27.00 4.97 -14.51
C GLU A 188 27.23 6.14 -13.55
N LYS A 189 26.46 7.25 -13.71
CA LYS A 189 26.53 8.40 -12.81
C LYS A 189 26.09 8.07 -11.39
N ILE A 190 24.99 7.32 -11.25
CA ILE A 190 24.45 6.93 -9.95
C ILE A 190 25.42 5.99 -9.24
N ILE A 191 25.96 5.01 -9.96
CA ILE A 191 26.90 4.03 -9.42
C ILE A 191 28.21 4.72 -9.01
N SER A 192 28.70 5.67 -9.81
CA SER A 192 29.91 6.46 -9.47
C SER A 192 29.70 7.28 -8.19
N SER A 193 28.51 7.89 -8.01
CA SER A 193 28.15 8.61 -6.77
C SER A 193 28.19 7.69 -5.55
N VAL A 194 27.56 6.51 -5.67
CA VAL A 194 27.51 5.52 -4.58
C VAL A 194 28.90 4.91 -4.30
N ALA A 195 29.70 4.65 -5.33
CA ALA A 195 31.07 4.18 -5.21
C ALA A 195 31.95 5.18 -4.45
N LEU A 196 31.82 6.48 -4.79
CA LEU A 196 32.56 7.54 -4.12
C LEU A 196 32.16 7.66 -2.64
N LYS A 197 30.88 7.55 -2.34
CA LYS A 197 30.36 7.56 -0.95
C LYS A 197 30.92 6.43 -0.10
N ASN A 198 31.13 5.25 -0.69
CA ASN A 198 31.64 4.05 0.02
C ASN A 198 33.15 3.80 -0.18
N LYS A 199 33.88 4.76 -0.78
CA LYS A 199 35.28 4.58 -1.17
C LYS A 199 36.18 4.16 0.00
N ASP A 200 36.09 4.85 1.12
CA ASP A 200 36.94 4.59 2.28
C ASP A 200 36.65 3.20 2.87
N ASP A 201 35.39 2.81 2.96
CA ASP A 201 34.98 1.52 3.49
C ASP A 201 35.40 0.37 2.56
N LEU A 202 35.33 0.57 1.23
CA LEU A 202 35.83 -0.40 0.24
C LEU A 202 37.35 -0.59 0.35
N LEU A 203 38.12 0.51 0.44
CA LEU A 203 39.57 0.48 0.56
C LEU A 203 40.00 -0.16 1.90
N GLU A 204 39.39 0.23 3.02
CA GLU A 204 39.71 -0.31 4.35
C GLU A 204 39.44 -1.82 4.42
N ASN A 205 38.38 -2.26 3.74
CA ASN A 205 38.01 -3.69 3.67
C ASN A 205 38.69 -4.46 2.54
N LYS A 206 39.54 -3.82 1.73
CA LYS A 206 40.25 -4.42 0.58
C LYS A 206 39.29 -5.12 -0.39
N ILE A 207 38.21 -4.42 -0.74
CA ILE A 207 37.20 -4.92 -1.70
C ILE A 207 37.35 -4.20 -3.01
N ASP A 208 37.56 -4.96 -4.08
CA ASP A 208 37.62 -4.43 -5.45
C ASP A 208 36.22 -4.15 -5.99
N LEU A 209 35.96 -2.94 -6.44
CA LEU A 209 34.71 -2.57 -7.09
C LEU A 209 34.91 -2.60 -8.61
N ILE A 210 34.28 -3.57 -9.29
CA ILE A 210 34.36 -3.79 -10.72
C ILE A 210 33.04 -3.32 -11.35
N VAL A 211 33.10 -2.29 -12.20
CA VAL A 211 31.91 -1.74 -12.87
C VAL A 211 32.03 -1.95 -14.39
N ASP A 212 31.14 -2.73 -14.96
CA ASP A 212 31.02 -2.95 -16.39
C ASP A 212 29.63 -2.56 -16.88
N ILE A 213 29.43 -1.27 -17.15
CA ILE A 213 28.15 -0.70 -17.62
C ILE A 213 28.44 0.20 -18.83
N LYS A 214 27.77 -0.11 -19.93
CA LYS A 214 27.92 0.62 -21.20
C LYS A 214 26.77 1.60 -21.38
N ASN A 215 26.95 2.86 -20.96
CA ASN A 215 26.09 4.01 -21.30
C ASN A 215 24.57 3.72 -21.17
N THR A 216 24.19 2.93 -20.17
CA THR A 216 22.82 2.45 -19.94
C THR A 216 22.01 3.52 -19.24
N GLU A 217 20.85 3.89 -19.79
CA GLU A 217 19.94 4.88 -19.22
C GLU A 217 18.66 4.21 -18.73
N VAL A 218 18.22 4.58 -17.52
CA VAL A 218 16.99 4.12 -16.91
C VAL A 218 16.10 5.30 -16.53
N TYR A 219 14.78 5.07 -16.51
CA TYR A 219 13.82 6.05 -16.01
C TYR A 219 13.55 5.78 -14.53
N THR A 220 14.00 6.69 -13.67
CA THR A 220 13.94 6.51 -12.22
C THR A 220 14.17 7.83 -11.48
N ASP A 221 13.98 7.82 -10.17
CA ASP A 221 14.45 8.89 -9.30
C ASP A 221 15.88 8.60 -8.82
N THR A 222 16.79 9.53 -9.12
CA THR A 222 18.22 9.39 -8.81
C THR A 222 18.48 9.20 -7.32
N LYS A 223 17.87 10.03 -6.48
CA LYS A 223 18.10 10.06 -5.03
C LYS A 223 17.67 8.76 -4.36
N TRP A 224 16.54 8.23 -4.78
CA TRP A 224 16.02 6.99 -4.24
C TRP A 224 16.81 5.77 -4.73
N LEU A 225 17.22 5.77 -6.01
CA LEU A 225 18.05 4.69 -6.52
C LEU A 225 19.46 4.71 -5.90
N GLU A 226 20.06 5.88 -5.67
CA GLU A 226 21.32 5.99 -4.91
C GLU A 226 21.21 5.37 -3.52
N PHE A 227 20.11 5.62 -2.80
CA PHE A 227 19.88 5.00 -1.49
C PHE A 227 19.77 3.48 -1.60
N ILE A 228 18.99 2.97 -2.56
CA ILE A 228 18.83 1.52 -2.77
C ILE A 228 20.19 0.86 -3.02
N LEU A 229 20.97 1.41 -3.96
CA LEU A 229 22.30 0.89 -4.28
C LEU A 229 23.25 0.98 -3.08
N ASN A 230 23.21 2.08 -2.33
CA ASN A 230 24.01 2.23 -1.11
C ASN A 230 23.69 1.17 -0.08
N GLN A 231 22.40 0.81 0.12
CA GLN A 231 22.03 -0.28 1.03
C GLN A 231 22.55 -1.65 0.58
N ILE A 232 22.57 -1.91 -0.74
CA ILE A 232 23.07 -3.16 -1.30
C ILE A 232 24.61 -3.23 -1.14
N ILE A 233 25.32 -2.18 -1.51
CA ILE A 233 26.80 -2.13 -1.41
C ILE A 233 27.23 -2.22 0.06
N ASN A 234 26.58 -1.51 0.98
CA ASN A 234 26.84 -1.62 2.41
C ASN A 234 26.64 -3.05 2.94
N ASN A 235 25.62 -3.77 2.43
CA ASN A 235 25.45 -5.17 2.78
C ASN A 235 26.60 -6.03 2.24
N SER A 236 27.03 -5.83 1.00
CA SER A 236 28.16 -6.57 0.42
C SER A 236 29.48 -6.32 1.17
N ILE A 237 29.71 -5.08 1.61
CA ILE A 237 30.88 -4.74 2.45
C ILE A 237 30.79 -5.46 3.81
N LYS A 238 29.63 -5.38 4.42
CA LYS A 238 29.35 -5.92 5.75
C LYS A 238 29.46 -7.44 5.85
N TYR A 239 29.02 -8.14 4.80
CA TYR A 239 29.00 -9.59 4.71
C TYR A 239 30.12 -10.16 3.85
N LYS A 240 31.21 -9.41 3.69
CA LYS A 240 32.39 -9.90 2.99
C LYS A 240 32.97 -11.17 3.65
N LYS A 241 33.68 -11.96 2.88
CA LYS A 241 34.58 -13.00 3.40
C LYS A 241 35.94 -12.36 3.71
N ASP A 242 36.64 -12.97 4.64
CA ASP A 242 38.03 -12.60 4.91
C ASP A 242 38.98 -13.38 3.98
N ILE A 243 38.93 -13.01 2.68
CA ILE A 243 39.73 -13.56 1.59
C ILE A 243 40.49 -12.47 0.87
N PRO A 244 41.67 -12.77 0.26
CA PRO A 244 42.54 -11.75 -0.37
C PRO A 244 41.90 -11.09 -1.59
N ASN A 245 40.93 -11.70 -2.29
CA ASN A 245 40.33 -11.20 -3.52
C ASN A 245 38.82 -10.98 -3.34
N SER A 246 38.44 -10.19 -2.32
CA SER A 246 37.03 -9.77 -2.15
C SER A 246 36.65 -8.75 -3.22
N TYR A 247 35.52 -8.95 -3.88
CA TYR A 247 35.04 -8.02 -4.91
C TYR A 247 33.53 -7.80 -4.87
N ILE A 248 33.13 -6.63 -5.41
CA ILE A 248 31.75 -6.31 -5.78
C ILE A 248 31.74 -6.00 -7.26
N GLN A 249 31.01 -6.78 -8.05
CA GLN A 249 30.87 -6.59 -9.49
C GLN A 249 29.50 -6.04 -9.83
N ILE A 250 29.45 -4.97 -10.61
CA ILE A 250 28.23 -4.31 -11.06
C ILE A 250 28.21 -4.33 -12.57
N ASN A 251 27.20 -4.97 -13.16
CA ASN A 251 26.98 -5.00 -14.61
C ASN A 251 25.49 -4.81 -14.93
N ALA A 252 25.22 -4.33 -16.15
CA ALA A 252 23.84 -4.16 -16.62
C ALA A 252 23.66 -4.93 -17.94
N ILE A 253 22.52 -5.61 -18.02
CA ILE A 253 22.08 -6.28 -19.24
C ILE A 253 20.82 -5.59 -19.74
N GLU A 254 20.87 -5.14 -20.98
CA GLU A 254 19.75 -4.49 -21.65
C GLU A 254 19.09 -5.46 -22.63
N ASP A 255 17.78 -5.65 -22.48
CA ASP A 255 16.90 -6.40 -23.37
C ASP A 255 15.88 -5.45 -24.01
N ASN A 256 15.10 -5.94 -24.98
CA ASN A 256 14.12 -5.13 -25.72
C ASN A 256 13.12 -4.39 -24.81
N ASN A 257 12.70 -5.00 -23.70
CA ASN A 257 11.63 -4.49 -22.83
C ASN A 257 12.10 -4.02 -21.45
N GLN A 258 13.33 -4.36 -21.06
CA GLN A 258 13.80 -4.10 -19.70
C GLN A 258 15.32 -3.95 -19.64
N ILE A 259 15.78 -3.33 -18.57
CA ILE A 259 17.19 -3.26 -18.21
C ILE A 259 17.32 -3.93 -16.85
N THR A 260 18.26 -4.86 -16.70
CA THR A 260 18.52 -5.53 -15.42
C THR A 260 19.93 -5.20 -14.96
N LEU A 261 20.02 -4.58 -13.79
CA LEU A 261 21.26 -4.29 -13.08
C LEU A 261 21.56 -5.45 -12.14
N PHE A 262 22.76 -6.00 -12.22
CA PHE A 262 23.27 -7.05 -11.37
C PHE A 262 24.36 -6.48 -10.46
N ILE A 263 24.23 -6.72 -9.16
CA ILE A 263 25.24 -6.39 -8.15
C ILE A 263 25.62 -7.71 -7.49
N LYS A 264 26.82 -8.21 -7.79
CA LYS A 264 27.34 -9.49 -7.31
C LYS A 264 28.51 -9.26 -6.36
N ASP A 265 28.48 -9.92 -5.21
CA ASP A 265 29.62 -10.03 -4.29
C ASP A 265 30.02 -11.50 -4.10
N ASN A 266 31.29 -11.72 -3.74
CA ASN A 266 31.82 -13.01 -3.35
C ASN A 266 31.91 -13.17 -1.82
N GLY A 267 30.92 -12.60 -1.11
CA GLY A 267 30.82 -12.63 0.36
C GLY A 267 30.42 -14.00 0.90
N ILE A 268 29.98 -14.01 2.16
CA ILE A 268 29.58 -15.24 2.86
C ILE A 268 28.31 -15.90 2.32
N GLY A 269 27.62 -15.25 1.38
CA GLY A 269 26.36 -15.73 0.84
C GLY A 269 25.23 -15.79 1.86
N ILE A 270 24.08 -16.28 1.41
CA ILE A 270 22.84 -16.37 2.20
C ILE A 270 22.36 -17.83 2.20
N PRO A 271 22.09 -18.43 3.36
CA PRO A 271 21.48 -19.76 3.44
C PRO A 271 20.15 -19.82 2.68
N LYS A 272 19.87 -20.92 2.00
CA LYS A 272 18.64 -21.11 1.22
C LYS A 272 17.37 -20.90 2.05
N SER A 273 17.38 -21.23 3.33
CA SER A 273 16.29 -21.01 4.28
C SER A 273 15.97 -19.54 4.51
N ASP A 274 16.96 -18.66 4.39
CA ASP A 274 16.85 -17.24 4.68
C ASP A 274 16.42 -16.40 3.47
N ILE A 275 16.73 -16.86 2.24
CA ILE A 275 16.44 -16.15 0.99
C ILE A 275 14.96 -15.65 0.90
N PRO A 276 13.92 -16.44 1.22
CA PRO A 276 12.54 -15.97 1.17
C PRO A 276 12.21 -14.84 2.18
N ASN A 277 13.08 -14.63 3.16
CA ASN A 277 12.86 -13.73 4.28
C ASN A 277 13.71 -12.45 4.23
N VAL A 278 14.74 -12.37 3.37
CA VAL A 278 15.71 -11.26 3.34
C VAL A 278 15.10 -9.88 3.15
N PHE A 279 13.94 -9.80 2.53
CA PHE A 279 13.19 -8.55 2.32
C PHE A 279 12.12 -8.30 3.39
N LYS A 280 11.98 -9.15 4.40
CA LYS A 280 11.02 -8.92 5.49
C LYS A 280 11.55 -7.88 6.47
N LYS A 281 10.64 -7.10 7.05
CA LYS A 281 10.95 -6.07 8.04
C LYS A 281 11.67 -6.67 9.25
N SER A 282 12.80 -6.04 9.63
CA SER A 282 13.62 -6.44 10.79
C SER A 282 14.17 -7.88 10.73
N PHE A 283 14.25 -8.46 9.53
CA PHE A 283 14.86 -9.77 9.36
C PHE A 283 16.39 -9.62 9.36
N THR A 284 17.01 -10.32 10.31
CA THR A 284 18.47 -10.50 10.39
C THR A 284 18.72 -12.00 10.34
N GLY A 285 19.28 -12.50 9.24
CA GLY A 285 19.60 -13.93 9.10
C GLY A 285 20.49 -14.47 10.24
N THR A 286 20.71 -15.75 10.25
CA THR A 286 21.56 -16.46 11.23
C THR A 286 22.93 -15.81 11.39
N ASN A 287 23.54 -15.36 10.31
CA ASN A 287 24.83 -14.65 10.30
C ASN A 287 24.79 -13.23 10.87
N GLY A 288 23.62 -12.60 10.93
CA GLY A 288 23.44 -11.20 11.38
C GLY A 288 23.17 -11.06 12.88
N ARG A 289 22.80 -12.15 13.58
CA ARG A 289 22.49 -12.13 15.01
C ARG A 289 23.73 -12.18 15.89
N ASP A 290 24.73 -12.97 15.52
CA ASP A 290 25.84 -13.32 16.42
C ASP A 290 27.11 -12.47 16.22
N LYS A 291 27.35 -11.92 15.04
CA LYS A 291 28.62 -11.21 14.73
C LYS A 291 28.47 -9.75 14.32
N ILE A 292 27.34 -9.34 13.76
CA ILE A 292 27.19 -8.02 13.14
C ILE A 292 25.81 -7.43 13.50
N LYS A 293 25.80 -6.45 14.42
CA LYS A 293 24.58 -5.74 14.80
C LYS A 293 23.92 -5.09 13.58
N SER A 294 22.81 -5.64 13.09
CA SER A 294 22.05 -5.11 11.95
C SER A 294 20.58 -4.89 12.31
N THR A 295 20.00 -3.84 11.77
CA THR A 295 18.58 -3.50 11.99
C THR A 295 17.61 -4.39 11.21
N GLY A 296 18.08 -5.09 10.16
CA GLY A 296 17.24 -5.81 9.21
C GLY A 296 16.30 -4.92 8.41
N MET A 297 16.56 -3.60 8.36
CA MET A 297 15.69 -2.64 7.68
C MET A 297 16.17 -2.30 6.26
N GLY A 298 17.47 -2.40 5.97
CA GLY A 298 18.05 -1.93 4.70
C GLY A 298 17.43 -2.55 3.45
N LEU A 299 17.44 -3.88 3.35
CA LEU A 299 16.84 -4.59 2.19
C LEU A 299 15.32 -4.47 2.17
N TYR A 300 14.65 -4.42 3.32
CA TYR A 300 13.21 -4.16 3.40
C TYR A 300 12.85 -2.80 2.79
N ILE A 301 13.56 -1.73 3.15
CA ILE A 301 13.35 -0.38 2.61
C ILE A 301 13.70 -0.37 1.11
N ALA A 302 14.80 -0.98 0.70
CA ALA A 302 15.19 -1.11 -0.70
C ALA A 302 14.10 -1.79 -1.54
N LYS A 303 13.53 -2.91 -1.07
CA LYS A 303 12.41 -3.59 -1.74
C LYS A 303 11.19 -2.70 -1.86
N LYS A 304 10.82 -2.02 -0.79
CA LYS A 304 9.66 -1.13 -0.75
C LYS A 304 9.81 0.04 -1.73
N LEU A 305 11.00 0.63 -1.78
CA LEU A 305 11.32 1.72 -2.71
C LEU A 305 11.35 1.26 -4.16
N CYS A 306 11.96 0.12 -4.46
CA CYS A 306 11.92 -0.48 -5.80
C CYS A 306 10.49 -0.65 -6.27
N THR A 307 9.60 -1.21 -5.43
CA THR A 307 8.18 -1.41 -5.77
C THR A 307 7.48 -0.08 -6.07
N LYS A 308 7.74 0.96 -5.27
CA LYS A 308 7.16 2.30 -5.49
C LYS A 308 7.69 2.99 -6.75
N LEU A 309 8.94 2.76 -7.09
CA LEU A 309 9.55 3.25 -8.33
C LEU A 309 9.16 2.43 -9.57
N GLY A 310 8.28 1.42 -9.43
CA GLY A 310 7.93 0.53 -10.53
C GLY A 310 9.06 -0.43 -10.93
N HIS A 311 10.06 -0.64 -10.08
CA HIS A 311 11.18 -1.53 -10.31
C HIS A 311 11.00 -2.85 -9.57
N LYS A 312 11.55 -3.93 -10.13
CA LYS A 312 11.60 -5.24 -9.47
C LYS A 312 12.98 -5.45 -8.85
N ILE A 313 13.03 -5.92 -7.61
CA ILE A 313 14.27 -6.33 -6.95
C ILE A 313 14.18 -7.80 -6.54
N GLU A 314 15.23 -8.56 -6.84
CA GLU A 314 15.36 -9.98 -6.54
C GLU A 314 16.75 -10.27 -5.98
N ILE A 315 16.88 -11.36 -5.23
CA ILE A 315 18.14 -11.81 -4.68
C ILE A 315 18.34 -13.28 -5.01
N GLU A 316 19.56 -13.61 -5.40
CA GLU A 316 20.02 -14.95 -5.63
C GLU A 316 21.34 -15.14 -4.89
N SER A 317 21.50 -16.22 -4.17
CA SER A 317 22.70 -16.42 -3.37
C SER A 317 22.97 -17.88 -3.14
N GLU A 318 24.25 -18.22 -3.01
CA GLU A 318 24.72 -19.51 -2.55
C GLU A 318 25.59 -19.30 -1.32
N GLU A 319 25.25 -20.03 -0.25
CA GLU A 319 25.93 -19.92 1.03
C GLU A 319 27.44 -20.22 0.88
N LYS A 320 28.28 -19.37 1.43
CA LYS A 320 29.74 -19.39 1.33
C LYS A 320 30.31 -19.17 -0.09
N GLU A 321 29.50 -18.79 -1.06
CA GLU A 321 29.94 -18.58 -2.43
C GLU A 321 29.75 -17.12 -2.88
N TYR A 322 28.48 -16.67 -3.02
CA TYR A 322 28.19 -15.35 -3.56
C TYR A 322 26.79 -14.87 -3.16
N THR A 323 26.57 -13.55 -3.34
CA THR A 323 25.24 -12.96 -3.38
C THR A 323 25.09 -12.11 -4.65
N ILE A 324 23.95 -12.22 -5.34
CA ILE A 324 23.59 -11.40 -6.49
C ILE A 324 22.26 -10.70 -6.18
N VAL A 325 22.26 -9.37 -6.20
CA VAL A 325 21.04 -8.58 -6.18
C VAL A 325 20.73 -8.11 -7.59
N LYS A 326 19.51 -8.35 -8.06
CA LYS A 326 19.03 -7.98 -9.39
C LYS A 326 18.00 -6.86 -9.26
N ILE A 327 18.18 -5.74 -9.98
CA ILE A 327 17.18 -4.67 -10.08
C ILE A 327 16.76 -4.56 -11.53
N THR A 328 15.46 -4.75 -11.80
CA THR A 328 14.92 -4.69 -13.15
C THR A 328 14.11 -3.42 -13.35
N PHE A 329 14.46 -2.66 -14.38
CA PHE A 329 13.82 -1.42 -14.81
C PHE A 329 13.01 -1.67 -16.07
N GLY A 330 11.72 -1.34 -16.09
CA GLY A 330 10.89 -1.41 -17.29
C GLY A 330 11.23 -0.28 -18.27
N LYS A 331 11.21 -0.56 -19.58
CA LYS A 331 11.39 0.43 -20.66
C LYS A 331 10.07 1.04 -21.13
N ASN A 332 8.92 0.41 -20.85
CA ASN A 332 7.61 0.87 -21.29
C ASN A 332 6.97 1.87 -20.32
N LYS A 333 6.30 2.89 -20.85
CA LYS A 333 5.51 3.90 -20.10
C LYS A 333 4.43 3.29 -19.19
N LEU A 334 3.99 2.04 -19.43
CA LEU A 334 3.02 1.29 -18.63
C LEU A 334 3.49 0.94 -17.21
N TYR A 335 4.79 1.09 -16.91
CA TYR A 335 5.36 0.90 -15.57
C TYR A 335 5.45 2.21 -14.78
N HIS A 336 4.99 3.32 -15.35
CA HIS A 336 5.01 4.63 -14.69
C HIS A 336 3.56 5.07 -14.47
N PRO A 337 3.10 5.12 -13.21
CA PRO A 337 1.71 5.48 -12.91
C PRO A 337 1.43 6.97 -13.00
N GLU A 338 2.02 7.72 -13.91
CA GLU A 338 1.61 9.11 -14.15
C GLU A 338 2.14 9.63 -15.51
N ASP A 339 1.23 9.74 -16.45
CA ASP A 339 1.03 10.83 -17.40
C ASP A 339 -0.46 11.09 -17.55
#